data_18506c9aa8e1658e9cc2501430990720
#
_entry.id   18506c9aa8e1658e9cc2501430990720
#
_cell.length_a   1.000
_cell.length_b   1.000
_cell.length_c   1.000
_cell.angle_alpha   90.00
_cell.angle_beta   90.00
_cell.angle_gamma   90.00
#
_symmetry.space_group_name_H-M   'P 1'
#
loop_
_entity.id
_entity.type
_entity.pdbx_description
1 polymer ?
#
loop_
_entity_poly.entity_id
_entity_poly.type
_entity_poly.pdbx_seq_one_letter_code
_entity_poly.pdbx_strand_id
1 'polypeptide(L)'
;LIAEKSYKKRVIGDLSRCQLSIPVKRAQDNLKAADGKIKMDPGDSLHILGDDNTAFRSQCQPKSLLALPHSLGVGQVGRIVDDHELYLRKPFRFSNEEARSVGEKLFARGTPFKTAPKVDQAEVYAQVFEHLARGNCLGVFSEGGSHDRPDLLPLKAGVAIMALGAMDANPGCSVCITPCGMNYFHADRFRSRAVVEFGPPIEISKETVDMYANTETSRDAVRQLLDTITKALKAVTVTCPDFETLLVVQTARRLYSHSFSTHLSPPAIVEMNRRLLHGYTTFQDNARIQKLRAAILHYNQELRSFQIPDHLVEQQHTQQHSKLHVLFRLVSVVVRVGFLGALALPGSILFLPVFVTAKVISERKRKAALAASTVKIHARDVIATWKILVGMLLAPLLYTLYSFVGAYLLRKYCASSLSLWKAVPLLYLVCACITYSALVFGDRGADLIRSIKPLRLMLVGNKGFADLQLERTLLAGEITSVINEYGPQLYADFNLRSYKDAEQLAREAKYATEDEYEEAKTQRLRRRRARRKAAKKAARPIKVGEVPILQDDSSSSGLGLSSSSSSEVESLVSDSEGEPGPGFRDSLSLVHDKIIDSNRRRAE
;
A
#
# COMPACT_ATOMS: atom_id res chain seq x y z
N LEU A 1 1.65 -12.57 -10.23
CA LEU A 1 2.18 -12.24 -11.57
C LEU A 1 3.18 -11.09 -11.47
N ILE A 2 4.32 -11.17 -12.19
CA ILE A 2 5.37 -10.14 -12.23
C ILE A 2 5.81 -9.85 -13.68
N ALA A 3 6.20 -8.61 -13.97
CA ALA A 3 6.76 -8.29 -15.30
C ALA A 3 8.08 -9.06 -15.54
N GLU A 4 8.25 -9.68 -16.70
CA GLU A 4 9.42 -10.48 -17.09
C GLU A 4 10.73 -9.71 -16.92
N LYS A 5 10.76 -8.42 -17.27
CA LYS A 5 11.91 -7.53 -17.07
C LYS A 5 12.34 -7.43 -15.60
N SER A 6 11.41 -7.46 -14.65
CA SER A 6 11.70 -7.46 -13.23
C SER A 6 12.13 -8.83 -12.72
N TYR A 7 11.53 -9.89 -13.26
CA TYR A 7 11.88 -11.28 -12.98
C TYR A 7 13.32 -11.66 -13.42
N LYS A 8 13.83 -11.03 -14.48
CA LYS A 8 15.21 -11.22 -14.96
C LYS A 8 16.28 -10.47 -14.14
N LYS A 9 15.88 -9.56 -13.24
CA LYS A 9 16.84 -8.87 -12.37
C LYS A 9 17.36 -9.81 -11.28
N ARG A 10 18.67 -9.78 -11.01
CA ARG A 10 19.35 -10.72 -10.09
C ARG A 10 18.69 -10.83 -8.72
N VAL A 11 18.55 -9.73 -7.98
CA VAL A 11 17.96 -9.76 -6.61
C VAL A 11 16.43 -9.88 -6.64
N ILE A 12 15.76 -9.07 -7.48
CA ILE A 12 14.29 -9.06 -7.56
C ILE A 12 13.77 -10.37 -8.17
N GLY A 13 14.50 -10.91 -9.15
CA GLY A 13 14.16 -12.18 -9.79
C GLY A 13 14.29 -13.36 -8.82
N ASP A 14 15.36 -13.40 -8.01
CA ASP A 14 15.55 -14.47 -7.04
C ASP A 14 14.45 -14.44 -5.97
N LEU A 15 14.12 -13.25 -5.44
CA LEU A 15 13.01 -13.08 -4.52
C LEU A 15 11.66 -13.48 -5.15
N SER A 16 11.46 -13.13 -6.43
CA SER A 16 10.23 -13.49 -7.15
C SER A 16 10.10 -14.99 -7.37
N ARG A 17 11.22 -15.69 -7.62
CA ARG A 17 11.25 -17.17 -7.73
C ARG A 17 10.89 -17.83 -6.41
N CYS A 18 11.41 -17.29 -5.28
CA CYS A 18 11.04 -17.78 -3.95
C CYS A 18 9.54 -17.62 -3.66
N GLN A 19 8.90 -16.60 -4.27
CA GLN A 19 7.46 -16.35 -4.15
C GLN A 19 6.63 -17.06 -5.24
N LEU A 20 7.22 -17.97 -6.02
CA LEU A 20 6.55 -18.67 -7.13
C LEU A 20 5.88 -17.74 -8.13
N SER A 21 6.44 -16.56 -8.36
CA SER A 21 5.86 -15.54 -9.23
C SER A 21 5.96 -15.97 -10.70
N ILE A 22 4.85 -15.91 -11.43
CA ILE A 22 4.79 -16.21 -12.87
C ILE A 22 5.20 -14.95 -13.66
N PRO A 23 6.22 -15.02 -14.53
CA PRO A 23 6.66 -13.89 -15.35
C PRO A 23 5.69 -13.61 -16.51
N VAL A 24 5.33 -12.33 -16.67
CA VAL A 24 4.45 -11.88 -17.77
C VAL A 24 5.26 -11.05 -18.74
N LYS A 25 5.28 -11.48 -20.01
CA LYS A 25 5.87 -10.72 -21.12
C LYS A 25 4.96 -9.53 -21.46
N ARG A 26 5.55 -8.33 -21.60
CA ARG A 26 4.82 -7.13 -22.03
C ARG A 26 5.48 -6.59 -23.28
N ALA A 27 4.69 -6.24 -24.30
CA ALA A 27 5.22 -5.66 -25.54
C ALA A 27 6.07 -4.40 -25.26
N GLN A 28 5.64 -3.55 -24.33
CA GLN A 28 6.38 -2.35 -23.93
C GLN A 28 7.78 -2.62 -23.34
N ASP A 29 8.01 -3.78 -22.74
CA ASP A 29 9.31 -4.16 -22.18
C ASP A 29 10.29 -4.67 -23.27
N ASN A 30 9.76 -5.06 -24.44
CA ASN A 30 10.50 -5.61 -25.56
C ASN A 30 10.70 -4.62 -26.72
N LEU A 31 10.48 -3.31 -26.47
CA LEU A 31 10.67 -2.27 -27.46
C LEU A 31 12.15 -2.18 -27.89
N LYS A 32 12.42 -2.43 -29.17
CA LYS A 32 13.71 -2.28 -29.81
C LYS A 32 13.68 -1.07 -30.74
N ALA A 33 14.80 -0.37 -30.87
CA ALA A 33 14.94 0.66 -31.88
C ALA A 33 14.74 0.04 -33.26
N ALA A 34 13.99 0.69 -34.11
CA ALA A 34 13.81 0.32 -35.51
C ALA A 34 14.60 1.30 -36.39
N ASP A 35 14.88 0.88 -37.59
CA ASP A 35 15.64 1.68 -38.56
C ASP A 35 14.72 2.70 -39.24
N GLY A 36 15.31 3.83 -39.63
CA GLY A 36 14.62 4.91 -40.31
C GLY A 36 13.77 5.80 -39.41
N LYS A 37 12.97 6.65 -40.04
CA LYS A 37 12.08 7.62 -39.39
C LYS A 37 10.68 7.48 -39.93
N ILE A 38 9.71 7.73 -39.07
CA ILE A 38 8.29 7.69 -39.42
C ILE A 38 7.66 9.06 -39.41
N LYS A 39 6.72 9.28 -40.29
CA LYS A 39 5.82 10.44 -40.37
C LYS A 39 4.38 9.93 -40.33
N MET A 40 3.48 10.76 -39.87
CA MET A 40 2.04 10.51 -39.97
C MET A 40 1.47 11.34 -41.11
N ASP A 41 0.60 10.73 -41.91
CA ASP A 41 -0.09 11.43 -42.99
C ASP A 41 -1.00 12.51 -42.37
N PRO A 42 -0.90 13.78 -42.82
CA PRO A 42 -1.79 14.84 -42.33
C PRO A 42 -3.27 14.60 -42.60
N GLY A 43 -3.59 13.82 -43.65
CA GLY A 43 -4.98 13.51 -44.06
C GLY A 43 -5.56 12.30 -43.35
N ASP A 44 -4.73 11.36 -42.88
CA ASP A 44 -5.18 10.14 -42.21
C ASP A 44 -4.31 9.79 -40.99
N SER A 45 -4.88 9.93 -39.81
CA SER A 45 -4.22 9.61 -38.54
C SER A 45 -3.88 8.14 -38.34
N LEU A 46 -4.36 7.25 -39.20
CA LEU A 46 -4.04 5.82 -39.19
C LEU A 46 -2.88 5.49 -40.13
N HIS A 47 -2.56 6.35 -41.07
CA HIS A 47 -1.56 6.14 -42.09
C HIS A 47 -0.18 6.64 -41.64
N ILE A 48 0.80 5.72 -41.63
CA ILE A 48 2.19 6.00 -41.24
C ILE A 48 3.11 5.76 -42.42
N LEU A 49 3.88 6.77 -42.77
CA LEU A 49 4.87 6.78 -43.82
C LEU A 49 6.28 6.67 -43.22
N GLY A 50 7.09 5.81 -43.75
CA GLY A 50 8.51 5.63 -43.45
C GLY A 50 9.41 6.40 -44.43
N ASP A 51 10.65 6.66 -44.04
CA ASP A 51 11.69 7.14 -44.94
C ASP A 51 12.37 5.96 -45.68
N ASP A 52 13.31 6.27 -46.59
CA ASP A 52 14.00 5.27 -47.38
C ASP A 52 14.80 4.21 -46.57
N ASN A 53 15.04 4.49 -45.29
CA ASN A 53 15.75 3.58 -44.40
C ASN A 53 14.81 2.71 -43.54
N THR A 54 13.49 2.84 -43.70
CA THR A 54 12.54 2.01 -42.95
C THR A 54 12.41 0.63 -43.62
N ALA A 55 12.15 -0.38 -42.81
CA ALA A 55 11.97 -1.77 -43.26
C ALA A 55 10.80 -2.42 -42.50
N PHE A 56 9.58 -1.92 -42.74
CA PHE A 56 8.39 -2.34 -41.95
C PHE A 56 8.09 -3.83 -42.10
N ARG A 57 8.29 -4.43 -43.28
CA ARG A 57 8.04 -5.85 -43.48
C ARG A 57 8.94 -6.77 -42.65
N SER A 58 10.19 -6.34 -42.43
CA SER A 58 11.17 -7.12 -41.66
C SER A 58 11.11 -6.85 -40.18
N GLN A 59 10.77 -5.62 -39.78
CA GLN A 59 10.85 -5.16 -38.38
C GLN A 59 9.50 -5.12 -37.64
N CYS A 60 8.40 -5.12 -38.40
CA CYS A 60 7.05 -5.06 -37.84
C CYS A 60 6.22 -6.28 -38.27
N GLN A 61 5.26 -6.62 -37.49
CA GLN A 61 4.24 -7.63 -37.80
C GLN A 61 2.86 -7.03 -37.49
N PRO A 62 1.78 -7.52 -38.11
CA PRO A 62 0.43 -7.16 -37.72
C PRO A 62 0.22 -7.36 -36.23
N LYS A 63 -0.34 -6.34 -35.55
CA LYS A 63 -0.50 -6.25 -34.10
C LYS A 63 0.79 -5.97 -33.32
N SER A 64 1.94 -5.69 -33.95
CA SER A 64 3.13 -5.14 -33.31
C SER A 64 2.83 -3.77 -32.69
N LEU A 65 3.59 -3.41 -31.66
CA LEU A 65 3.52 -2.11 -31.03
C LEU A 65 4.56 -1.17 -31.66
N LEU A 66 4.14 0.01 -32.11
CA LEU A 66 4.99 1.14 -32.49
C LEU A 66 5.02 2.14 -31.35
N ALA A 67 6.20 2.63 -30.97
CA ALA A 67 6.36 3.60 -29.90
C ALA A 67 7.26 4.77 -30.33
N LEU A 68 6.83 5.98 -29.95
CA LEU A 68 7.63 7.19 -30.12
C LEU A 68 8.75 7.25 -29.06
N PRO A 69 9.82 8.03 -29.33
CA PRO A 69 10.86 8.31 -28.36
C PRO A 69 10.26 8.87 -27.06
N HIS A 70 10.98 8.68 -25.94
CA HIS A 70 10.60 9.18 -24.62
C HIS A 70 9.20 8.77 -24.13
N SER A 71 8.63 7.68 -24.70
CA SER A 71 7.29 7.18 -24.35
C SER A 71 6.17 8.20 -24.58
N LEU A 72 6.33 9.11 -25.54
CA LEU A 72 5.35 10.14 -25.87
C LEU A 72 4.03 9.56 -26.37
N GLY A 73 4.09 8.47 -27.12
CA GLY A 73 2.90 7.81 -27.64
C GLY A 73 3.17 6.41 -28.14
N VAL A 74 2.10 5.62 -28.30
CA VAL A 74 2.13 4.26 -28.83
C VAL A 74 1.00 4.06 -29.83
N GLY A 75 1.29 3.30 -30.90
CA GLY A 75 0.32 2.87 -31.91
C GLY A 75 0.42 1.36 -32.11
N GLN A 76 -0.65 0.73 -32.55
CA GLN A 76 -0.66 -0.68 -32.90
C GLN A 76 -0.76 -0.85 -34.40
N VAL A 77 0.19 -1.59 -34.99
CA VAL A 77 0.20 -1.92 -36.42
C VAL A 77 -1.05 -2.71 -36.79
N GLY A 78 -1.78 -2.24 -37.77
CA GLY A 78 -2.95 -2.91 -38.33
C GLY A 78 -2.55 -3.75 -39.52
N ARG A 79 -2.10 -3.10 -40.59
CA ARG A 79 -1.70 -3.70 -41.87
C ARG A 79 -0.40 -3.05 -42.34
N ILE A 80 0.50 -3.86 -42.90
CA ILE A 80 1.73 -3.40 -43.54
C ILE A 80 1.50 -3.50 -45.05
N VAL A 81 1.72 -2.42 -45.75
CA VAL A 81 1.61 -2.35 -47.22
C VAL A 81 2.95 -2.74 -47.84
N ASP A 82 4.00 -1.98 -47.47
CA ASP A 82 5.36 -2.23 -47.92
C ASP A 82 6.39 -1.87 -46.82
N ASP A 83 7.65 -1.68 -47.16
CA ASP A 83 8.71 -1.33 -46.22
C ASP A 83 8.66 0.14 -45.76
N HIS A 84 7.89 0.98 -46.44
CA HIS A 84 7.79 2.41 -46.19
C HIS A 84 6.36 2.87 -45.85
N GLU A 85 5.39 1.94 -45.88
CA GLU A 85 3.98 2.30 -45.66
C GLU A 85 3.27 1.25 -44.78
N LEU A 86 2.59 1.71 -43.75
CA LEU A 86 1.76 0.89 -42.91
C LEU A 86 0.55 1.67 -42.36
N TYR A 87 -0.48 0.90 -42.02
CA TYR A 87 -1.68 1.43 -41.35
C TYR A 87 -1.78 0.95 -39.92
N LEU A 88 -2.14 1.87 -39.02
CA LEU A 88 -2.44 1.55 -37.64
C LEU A 88 -3.86 0.99 -37.51
N ARG A 89 -4.05 0.19 -36.48
CA ARG A 89 -5.38 -0.34 -36.14
C ARG A 89 -6.30 0.70 -35.49
N LYS A 90 -5.72 1.67 -34.77
CA LYS A 90 -6.36 2.81 -34.11
C LYS A 90 -5.38 3.99 -34.12
N PRO A 91 -5.87 5.23 -34.00
CA PRO A 91 -5.01 6.40 -33.92
C PRO A 91 -3.97 6.27 -32.80
N PHE A 92 -2.85 6.95 -32.97
CA PHE A 92 -1.77 6.99 -31.98
C PHE A 92 -2.30 7.44 -30.62
N ARG A 93 -1.99 6.68 -29.58
CA ARG A 93 -2.38 7.01 -28.20
C ARG A 93 -1.23 7.73 -27.52
N PHE A 94 -1.41 9.01 -27.25
CA PHE A 94 -0.44 9.86 -26.56
C PHE A 94 -0.60 9.77 -25.02
N SER A 95 0.47 10.07 -24.30
CA SER A 95 0.49 9.99 -22.84
C SER A 95 -0.34 11.09 -22.18
N ASN A 96 -0.30 12.31 -22.74
CA ASN A 96 -1.09 13.50 -22.32
C ASN A 96 -1.18 14.48 -23.50
N GLU A 97 -1.90 15.59 -23.35
CA GLU A 97 -2.04 16.60 -24.40
C GLU A 97 -0.71 17.27 -24.76
N GLU A 98 0.18 17.49 -23.79
CA GLU A 98 1.52 18.00 -24.05
C GLU A 98 2.33 17.01 -24.92
N ALA A 99 2.28 15.71 -24.59
CA ALA A 99 2.91 14.65 -25.38
C ALA A 99 2.31 14.56 -26.79
N ARG A 100 1.02 14.83 -26.94
CA ARG A 100 0.34 14.88 -28.23
C ARG A 100 0.89 16.02 -29.09
N SER A 101 0.94 17.24 -28.57
CA SER A 101 1.47 18.40 -29.30
C SER A 101 2.94 18.23 -29.71
N VAL A 102 3.75 17.62 -28.82
CA VAL A 102 5.14 17.28 -29.12
C VAL A 102 5.23 16.15 -30.16
N GLY A 103 4.41 15.11 -30.01
CA GLY A 103 4.36 13.97 -30.93
C GLY A 103 3.95 14.38 -32.36
N GLU A 104 2.95 15.24 -32.50
CA GLU A 104 2.51 15.78 -33.80
C GLU A 104 3.64 16.60 -34.48
N LYS A 105 4.39 17.42 -33.72
CA LYS A 105 5.57 18.12 -34.22
C LYS A 105 6.70 17.17 -34.64
N LEU A 106 6.87 16.07 -33.92
CA LEU A 106 7.87 15.05 -34.27
C LEU A 106 7.47 14.31 -35.54
N PHE A 107 6.20 13.94 -35.71
CA PHE A 107 5.71 13.32 -36.95
C PHE A 107 5.88 14.23 -38.16
N ALA A 108 5.63 15.54 -38.04
CA ALA A 108 5.83 16.50 -39.13
C ALA A 108 7.28 16.55 -39.62
N ARG A 109 8.26 16.37 -38.72
CA ARG A 109 9.70 16.40 -39.05
C ARG A 109 10.26 15.02 -39.40
N GLY A 110 9.53 13.95 -39.15
CA GLY A 110 10.03 12.58 -39.16
C GLY A 110 10.81 12.23 -37.89
N THR A 111 10.38 11.18 -37.21
CA THR A 111 10.91 10.78 -35.90
C THR A 111 11.39 9.33 -35.90
N PRO A 112 12.51 9.02 -35.24
CA PRO A 112 12.89 7.64 -34.99
C PRO A 112 11.81 6.96 -34.15
N PHE A 113 11.68 5.67 -34.29
CA PHE A 113 10.66 4.90 -33.59
C PHE A 113 11.23 3.61 -33.00
N LYS A 114 10.42 2.98 -32.15
CA LYS A 114 10.71 1.65 -31.61
C LYS A 114 9.57 0.72 -31.95
N THR A 115 9.89 -0.53 -32.18
CA THR A 115 8.89 -1.58 -32.42
C THR A 115 9.04 -2.71 -31.41
N ALA A 116 7.92 -3.37 -31.10
CA ALA A 116 7.90 -4.60 -30.33
C ALA A 116 6.93 -5.59 -30.98
N PRO A 117 7.29 -6.88 -31.11
CA PRO A 117 6.40 -7.88 -31.64
C PRO A 117 5.17 -8.08 -30.75
N LYS A 118 4.11 -8.61 -31.34
CA LYS A 118 2.94 -9.07 -30.56
C LYS A 118 3.43 -10.11 -29.55
N VAL A 119 3.04 -9.94 -28.29
CA VAL A 119 3.31 -10.93 -27.24
C VAL A 119 2.15 -11.92 -27.20
N ASP A 120 2.45 -13.18 -27.41
CA ASP A 120 1.52 -14.26 -27.10
C ASP A 120 1.58 -14.55 -25.59
N GLN A 121 0.43 -14.60 -24.96
CA GLN A 121 0.29 -14.89 -23.54
C GLN A 121 -0.24 -16.30 -23.26
N ALA A 122 -0.38 -17.14 -24.28
CA ALA A 122 -0.90 -18.50 -24.14
C ALA A 122 -0.08 -19.32 -23.13
N GLU A 123 1.26 -19.21 -23.20
CA GLU A 123 2.17 -19.87 -22.26
C GLU A 123 1.95 -19.41 -20.80
N VAL A 124 1.72 -18.11 -20.61
CA VAL A 124 1.44 -17.55 -19.26
C VAL A 124 0.09 -18.05 -18.75
N TYR A 125 -0.93 -18.10 -19.60
CA TYR A 125 -2.24 -18.61 -19.20
C TYR A 125 -2.18 -20.10 -18.86
N ALA A 126 -1.47 -20.92 -19.65
CA ALA A 126 -1.28 -22.34 -19.37
C ALA A 126 -0.65 -22.57 -17.98
N GLN A 127 0.41 -21.81 -17.64
CA GLN A 127 1.04 -21.87 -16.32
C GLN A 127 0.08 -21.46 -15.20
N VAL A 128 -0.75 -20.44 -15.44
CA VAL A 128 -1.76 -19.99 -14.46
C VAL A 128 -2.83 -21.05 -14.27
N PHE A 129 -3.33 -21.66 -15.35
CA PHE A 129 -4.36 -22.70 -15.28
C PHE A 129 -3.87 -23.91 -14.49
N GLU A 130 -2.65 -24.36 -14.76
CA GLU A 130 -2.02 -25.46 -14.01
C GLU A 130 -1.83 -25.10 -12.53
N HIS A 131 -1.42 -23.86 -12.22
CA HIS A 131 -1.23 -23.39 -10.85
C HIS A 131 -2.55 -23.36 -10.08
N LEU A 132 -3.62 -22.87 -10.69
CA LEU A 132 -4.96 -22.85 -10.08
C LEU A 132 -5.57 -24.24 -9.94
N ALA A 133 -5.38 -25.11 -10.95
CA ALA A 133 -5.85 -26.50 -10.91
C ALA A 133 -5.21 -27.32 -9.78
N ARG A 134 -4.00 -26.95 -9.34
CA ARG A 134 -3.33 -27.54 -8.17
C ARG A 134 -3.87 -27.02 -6.83
N GLY A 135 -4.90 -26.16 -6.82
CA GLY A 135 -5.47 -25.56 -5.61
C GLY A 135 -4.66 -24.40 -5.03
N ASN A 136 -3.73 -23.82 -5.78
CA ASN A 136 -2.90 -22.72 -5.32
C ASN A 136 -3.59 -21.37 -5.53
N CYS A 137 -3.17 -20.35 -4.78
CA CYS A 137 -3.66 -18.99 -4.89
C CYS A 137 -2.84 -18.13 -5.85
N LEU A 138 -3.50 -17.24 -6.60
CA LEU A 138 -2.86 -16.31 -7.51
C LEU A 138 -3.21 -14.86 -7.16
N GLY A 139 -2.19 -14.04 -6.81
CA GLY A 139 -2.35 -12.61 -6.62
C GLY A 139 -2.25 -11.83 -7.94
N VAL A 140 -3.28 -11.03 -8.26
CA VAL A 140 -3.36 -10.25 -9.50
C VAL A 140 -3.80 -8.83 -9.22
N PHE A 141 -3.06 -7.84 -9.76
CA PHE A 141 -3.52 -6.45 -9.82
C PHE A 141 -4.26 -6.24 -11.16
N SER A 142 -5.58 -6.32 -11.13
CA SER A 142 -6.44 -6.31 -12.32
C SER A 142 -6.41 -4.99 -13.11
N GLU A 143 -6.03 -3.87 -12.50
CA GLU A 143 -5.83 -2.58 -13.15
C GLU A 143 -4.55 -2.54 -14.02
N GLY A 144 -3.61 -3.42 -13.74
CA GLY A 144 -2.38 -3.59 -14.50
C GLY A 144 -1.34 -2.49 -14.38
N GLY A 145 -1.54 -1.50 -13.53
CA GLY A 145 -0.59 -0.43 -13.23
C GLY A 145 -0.98 0.35 -11.98
N SER A 146 0.01 0.89 -11.27
CA SER A 146 -0.24 1.80 -10.13
C SER A 146 -0.57 3.21 -10.62
N HIS A 147 -1.51 3.86 -9.96
CA HIS A 147 -1.92 5.23 -10.23
C HIS A 147 -2.31 5.95 -8.93
N ASP A 148 -2.50 7.25 -9.02
CA ASP A 148 -2.91 8.14 -7.93
C ASP A 148 -4.25 8.84 -8.20
N ARG A 149 -5.12 8.18 -8.99
CA ARG A 149 -6.49 8.64 -9.27
C ARG A 149 -7.44 8.29 -8.12
N PRO A 150 -8.52 9.05 -7.94
CA PRO A 150 -9.50 8.80 -6.87
C PRO A 150 -10.42 7.61 -7.15
N ASP A 151 -10.57 7.16 -8.41
CA ASP A 151 -11.37 6.00 -8.80
C ASP A 151 -10.50 4.91 -9.45
N LEU A 152 -11.04 3.68 -9.52
CA LEU A 152 -10.40 2.55 -10.15
C LEU A 152 -10.22 2.77 -11.65
N LEU A 153 -9.13 2.26 -12.21
CA LEU A 153 -8.98 2.15 -13.65
C LEU A 153 -9.85 1.00 -14.19
N PRO A 154 -10.26 1.07 -15.46
CA PRO A 154 -10.94 -0.06 -16.10
C PRO A 154 -10.13 -1.34 -15.94
N LEU A 155 -10.74 -2.38 -15.40
CA LEU A 155 -10.08 -3.64 -15.16
C LEU A 155 -9.71 -4.32 -16.49
N LYS A 156 -8.57 -5.00 -16.49
CA LYS A 156 -8.13 -5.78 -17.66
C LYS A 156 -8.79 -7.16 -17.66
N ALA A 157 -9.21 -7.60 -18.82
CA ALA A 157 -9.88 -8.88 -19.03
C ALA A 157 -9.06 -10.11 -18.54
N GLY A 158 -7.75 -9.95 -18.34
CA GLY A 158 -6.86 -11.04 -17.96
C GLY A 158 -7.27 -11.77 -16.68
N VAL A 159 -7.82 -11.08 -15.69
CA VAL A 159 -8.26 -11.72 -14.43
C VAL A 159 -9.45 -12.66 -14.67
N ALA A 160 -10.43 -12.24 -15.47
CA ALA A 160 -11.58 -13.07 -15.82
C ALA A 160 -11.19 -14.24 -16.74
N ILE A 161 -10.34 -13.99 -17.74
CA ILE A 161 -9.82 -15.04 -18.63
C ILE A 161 -9.02 -16.08 -17.84
N MET A 162 -8.22 -15.68 -16.87
CA MET A 162 -7.47 -16.62 -16.03
C MET A 162 -8.38 -17.50 -15.18
N ALA A 163 -9.42 -16.94 -14.61
CA ALA A 163 -10.35 -17.69 -13.77
C ALA A 163 -11.25 -18.62 -14.59
N LEU A 164 -11.92 -18.08 -15.61
CA LEU A 164 -12.81 -18.87 -16.48
C LEU A 164 -12.03 -19.93 -17.28
N GLY A 165 -10.88 -19.56 -17.85
CA GLY A 165 -10.08 -20.50 -18.62
C GLY A 165 -9.45 -21.61 -17.77
N ALA A 166 -9.15 -21.37 -16.48
CA ALA A 166 -8.68 -22.43 -15.60
C ALA A 166 -9.78 -23.47 -15.30
N MET A 167 -11.02 -23.00 -15.13
CA MET A 167 -12.19 -23.88 -14.88
C MET A 167 -12.62 -24.62 -16.16
N ASP A 168 -12.55 -23.97 -17.31
CA ASP A 168 -12.86 -24.56 -18.61
C ASP A 168 -11.82 -25.64 -19.02
N ALA A 169 -10.53 -25.33 -18.85
CA ALA A 169 -9.45 -26.26 -19.18
C ALA A 169 -9.32 -27.46 -18.23
N ASN A 170 -9.84 -27.37 -16.99
CA ASN A 170 -9.70 -28.39 -15.95
C ASN A 170 -11.05 -28.70 -15.33
N PRO A 171 -11.81 -29.66 -15.87
CA PRO A 171 -13.07 -30.11 -15.28
C PRO A 171 -12.85 -30.59 -13.83
N GLY A 172 -13.54 -29.99 -12.88
CA GLY A 172 -13.36 -30.24 -11.43
C GLY A 172 -12.55 -29.18 -10.69
N CYS A 173 -11.88 -28.25 -11.39
CA CYS A 173 -11.30 -27.07 -10.77
C CYS A 173 -12.41 -26.05 -10.45
N SER A 174 -12.50 -25.62 -9.21
CA SER A 174 -13.37 -24.51 -8.77
C SER A 174 -12.48 -23.33 -8.38
N VAL A 175 -12.71 -22.17 -9.01
CA VAL A 175 -11.96 -20.93 -8.72
C VAL A 175 -12.90 -19.92 -8.08
N CYS A 176 -12.51 -19.37 -6.95
CA CYS A 176 -13.17 -18.22 -6.36
C CYS A 176 -12.27 -16.99 -6.44
N ILE A 177 -12.87 -15.80 -6.58
CA ILE A 177 -12.15 -14.53 -6.66
C ILE A 177 -12.43 -13.73 -5.40
N THR A 178 -11.41 -13.49 -4.59
CA THR A 178 -11.51 -12.65 -3.39
C THR A 178 -11.03 -11.23 -3.70
N PRO A 179 -11.92 -10.23 -3.73
CA PRO A 179 -11.54 -8.84 -3.91
C PRO A 179 -10.75 -8.34 -2.70
N CYS A 180 -9.62 -7.67 -2.96
CA CYS A 180 -8.76 -7.13 -1.93
C CYS A 180 -8.57 -5.62 -2.13
N GLY A 181 -9.09 -4.82 -1.19
CA GLY A 181 -8.96 -3.37 -1.17
C GLY A 181 -7.72 -2.95 -0.39
N MET A 182 -6.85 -2.14 -0.99
CA MET A 182 -5.65 -1.60 -0.35
C MET A 182 -5.83 -0.10 -0.14
N ASN A 183 -6.24 0.30 1.06
CA ASN A 183 -6.53 1.69 1.39
C ASN A 183 -5.33 2.35 2.07
N TYR A 184 -4.61 3.21 1.34
CA TYR A 184 -3.46 3.97 1.83
C TYR A 184 -3.87 5.36 2.30
N PHE A 185 -3.47 5.75 3.52
CA PHE A 185 -3.76 7.10 4.03
C PHE A 185 -2.82 8.17 3.45
N HIS A 186 -1.53 7.85 3.29
CA HIS A 186 -0.52 8.75 2.71
C HIS A 186 0.49 7.93 1.90
N ALA A 187 0.19 7.70 0.63
CA ALA A 187 1.02 6.88 -0.26
C ALA A 187 2.44 7.45 -0.51
N ASP A 188 2.66 8.75 -0.27
CA ASP A 188 3.92 9.47 -0.48
C ASP A 188 4.82 9.51 0.75
N ARG A 189 4.31 9.08 1.94
CA ARG A 189 5.04 9.17 3.20
C ARG A 189 5.59 7.82 3.64
N PHE A 190 6.82 7.82 4.07
CA PHE A 190 7.42 6.68 4.78
C PHE A 190 6.69 6.46 6.11
N ARG A 191 6.49 5.20 6.51
CA ARG A 191 5.75 4.79 7.71
C ARG A 191 4.26 5.21 7.73
N SER A 192 3.66 5.40 6.56
CA SER A 192 2.22 5.59 6.47
C SER A 192 1.48 4.31 6.82
N ARG A 193 0.24 4.47 7.29
CA ARG A 193 -0.66 3.35 7.55
C ARG A 193 -1.40 2.96 6.28
N ALA A 194 -1.69 1.66 6.16
CA ALA A 194 -2.57 1.11 5.15
C ALA A 194 -3.57 0.17 5.83
N VAL A 195 -4.77 0.08 5.26
CA VAL A 195 -5.78 -0.92 5.62
C VAL A 195 -5.95 -1.82 4.42
N VAL A 196 -5.76 -3.11 4.62
CA VAL A 196 -6.04 -4.15 3.64
C VAL A 196 -7.35 -4.80 4.04
N GLU A 197 -8.33 -4.75 3.15
CA GLU A 197 -9.68 -5.26 3.37
C GLU A 197 -9.97 -6.34 2.35
N PHE A 198 -10.39 -7.51 2.80
CA PHE A 198 -10.83 -8.60 1.95
C PHE A 198 -12.35 -8.62 1.90
N GLY A 199 -12.91 -8.60 0.70
CA GLY A 199 -14.35 -8.74 0.50
C GLY A 199 -14.78 -10.21 0.45
N PRO A 200 -16.08 -10.45 0.36
CA PRO A 200 -16.61 -11.80 0.21
C PRO A 200 -16.08 -12.44 -1.08
N PRO A 201 -15.77 -13.74 -1.06
CA PRO A 201 -15.34 -14.46 -2.25
C PRO A 201 -16.48 -14.48 -3.28
N ILE A 202 -16.11 -14.27 -4.54
CA ILE A 202 -17.00 -14.36 -5.70
C ILE A 202 -16.87 -15.78 -6.24
N GLU A 203 -17.91 -16.56 -6.12
CA GLU A 203 -18.02 -17.87 -6.74
C GLU A 203 -18.43 -17.72 -8.21
N ILE A 204 -17.80 -18.50 -9.07
CA ILE A 204 -18.08 -18.48 -10.51
C ILE A 204 -19.05 -19.64 -10.82
N SER A 205 -20.23 -19.31 -11.34
CA SER A 205 -21.24 -20.30 -11.70
C SER A 205 -20.80 -21.13 -12.92
N LYS A 206 -21.24 -22.39 -12.98
CA LYS A 206 -21.00 -23.27 -14.14
C LYS A 206 -21.55 -22.67 -15.43
N GLU A 207 -22.71 -22.03 -15.37
CA GLU A 207 -23.33 -21.35 -16.51
C GLU A 207 -22.39 -20.30 -17.13
N THR A 208 -21.69 -19.52 -16.28
CA THR A 208 -20.72 -18.53 -16.76
C THR A 208 -19.51 -19.19 -17.44
N VAL A 209 -19.10 -20.37 -16.96
CA VAL A 209 -18.01 -21.16 -17.58
C VAL A 209 -18.47 -21.74 -18.92
N ASP A 210 -19.69 -22.26 -19.00
CA ASP A 210 -20.27 -22.79 -20.25
C ASP A 210 -20.45 -21.68 -21.30
N MET A 211 -20.86 -20.48 -20.87
CA MET A 211 -20.87 -19.29 -21.74
C MET A 211 -19.47 -18.91 -22.22
N TYR A 212 -18.44 -19.10 -21.40
CA TYR A 212 -17.06 -18.81 -21.79
C TYR A 212 -16.51 -19.83 -22.79
N ALA A 213 -16.85 -21.10 -22.65
CA ALA A 213 -16.46 -22.16 -23.57
C ALA A 213 -17.02 -21.96 -25.00
N ASN A 214 -18.20 -21.33 -25.11
CA ASN A 214 -18.81 -21.01 -26.39
C ASN A 214 -18.17 -19.74 -27.01
N THR A 215 -17.61 -19.84 -28.21
CA THR A 215 -16.90 -18.75 -28.91
C THR A 215 -17.76 -17.48 -29.09
N GLU A 216 -19.07 -17.63 -29.30
CA GLU A 216 -19.99 -16.49 -29.50
C GLU A 216 -20.25 -15.71 -28.22
N THR A 217 -20.45 -16.40 -27.10
CA THR A 217 -20.81 -15.80 -25.80
C THR A 217 -19.62 -15.57 -24.87
N SER A 218 -18.43 -16.06 -25.22
CA SER A 218 -17.21 -15.96 -24.42
C SER A 218 -16.88 -14.52 -23.97
N ARG A 219 -17.07 -13.56 -24.84
CA ARG A 219 -16.81 -12.13 -24.52
C ARG A 219 -17.78 -11.57 -23.51
N ASP A 220 -19.03 -12.01 -23.54
CA ASP A 220 -20.07 -11.55 -22.61
C ASP A 220 -19.89 -12.19 -21.24
N ALA A 221 -19.48 -13.46 -21.16
CA ALA A 221 -19.08 -14.11 -19.91
C ALA A 221 -17.93 -13.36 -19.23
N VAL A 222 -16.88 -13.00 -19.98
CA VAL A 222 -15.75 -12.22 -19.47
C VAL A 222 -16.21 -10.83 -18.98
N ARG A 223 -17.10 -10.16 -19.72
CA ARG A 223 -17.65 -8.85 -19.34
C ARG A 223 -18.45 -8.94 -18.05
N GLN A 224 -19.39 -9.87 -17.93
CA GLN A 224 -20.20 -10.08 -16.73
C GLN A 224 -19.36 -10.33 -15.50
N LEU A 225 -18.35 -11.20 -15.62
CA LEU A 225 -17.44 -11.48 -14.50
C LEU A 225 -16.61 -10.24 -14.13
N LEU A 226 -16.11 -9.46 -15.10
CA LEU A 226 -15.39 -8.20 -14.85
C LEU A 226 -16.26 -7.16 -14.16
N ASP A 227 -17.54 -7.03 -14.55
CA ASP A 227 -18.47 -6.11 -13.90
C ASP A 227 -18.72 -6.51 -12.45
N THR A 228 -18.85 -7.81 -12.18
CA THR A 228 -19.00 -8.35 -10.83
C THR A 228 -17.74 -8.07 -9.98
N ILE A 229 -16.54 -8.34 -10.53
CA ILE A 229 -15.26 -8.04 -9.86
C ILE A 229 -15.14 -6.53 -9.60
N THR A 230 -15.52 -5.68 -10.57
CA THR A 230 -15.46 -4.22 -10.42
C THR A 230 -16.35 -3.73 -9.29
N LYS A 231 -17.60 -4.23 -9.21
CA LYS A 231 -18.52 -3.91 -8.12
C LYS A 231 -17.97 -4.33 -6.77
N ALA A 232 -17.43 -5.55 -6.70
CA ALA A 232 -16.86 -6.08 -5.47
C ALA A 232 -15.58 -5.33 -5.02
N LEU A 233 -14.71 -4.92 -5.95
CA LEU A 233 -13.56 -4.08 -5.63
C LEU A 233 -13.96 -2.68 -5.16
N LYS A 234 -14.97 -2.07 -5.78
CA LYS A 234 -15.53 -0.80 -5.30
C LYS A 234 -16.12 -0.88 -3.90
N ALA A 235 -16.63 -2.04 -3.51
CA ALA A 235 -17.16 -2.26 -2.17
C ALA A 235 -16.07 -2.29 -1.08
N VAL A 236 -14.84 -2.74 -1.39
CA VAL A 236 -13.72 -2.82 -0.44
C VAL A 236 -12.71 -1.67 -0.57
N THR A 237 -12.90 -0.77 -1.53
CA THR A 237 -12.06 0.43 -1.73
C THR A 237 -12.90 1.69 -1.53
N VAL A 238 -12.23 2.77 -1.13
CA VAL A 238 -12.88 4.10 -1.08
C VAL A 238 -12.59 4.81 -2.40
N THR A 239 -13.54 4.70 -3.35
CA THR A 239 -13.44 5.31 -4.68
C THR A 239 -14.33 6.53 -4.77
N CYS A 240 -13.79 7.67 -5.22
CA CYS A 240 -14.52 8.93 -5.38
C CYS A 240 -14.58 9.32 -6.86
N PRO A 241 -15.67 9.97 -7.33
CA PRO A 241 -15.77 10.42 -8.72
C PRO A 241 -14.65 11.38 -9.11
N ASP A 242 -14.29 12.28 -8.21
CA ASP A 242 -13.29 13.31 -8.42
C ASP A 242 -12.45 13.59 -7.16
N PHE A 243 -11.36 14.32 -7.32
CA PHE A 243 -10.47 14.70 -6.24
C PHE A 243 -11.09 15.69 -5.26
N GLU A 244 -11.98 16.58 -5.73
CA GLU A 244 -12.65 17.54 -4.86
C GLU A 244 -13.62 16.84 -3.92
N THR A 245 -14.41 15.90 -4.42
CA THR A 245 -15.28 15.04 -3.59
C THR A 245 -14.49 14.27 -2.54
N LEU A 246 -13.34 13.70 -2.92
CA LEU A 246 -12.46 13.04 -1.96
C LEU A 246 -12.00 14.01 -0.86
N LEU A 247 -11.61 15.23 -1.23
CA LEU A 247 -11.17 16.27 -0.29
C LEU A 247 -12.31 16.69 0.64
N VAL A 248 -13.53 16.87 0.12
CA VAL A 248 -14.73 17.19 0.90
C VAL A 248 -15.04 16.10 1.91
N VAL A 249 -15.10 14.84 1.48
CA VAL A 249 -15.38 13.68 2.35
C VAL A 249 -14.31 13.54 3.45
N GLN A 250 -13.04 13.67 3.11
CA GLN A 250 -11.95 13.60 4.09
C GLN A 250 -12.00 14.74 5.11
N THR A 251 -12.39 15.94 4.67
CA THR A 251 -12.51 17.10 5.57
C THR A 251 -13.73 16.97 6.45
N ALA A 252 -14.89 16.61 5.87
CA ALA A 252 -16.11 16.33 6.63
C ALA A 252 -15.87 15.27 7.71
N ARG A 253 -15.18 14.16 7.37
CA ARG A 253 -14.81 13.15 8.36
C ARG A 253 -13.95 13.72 9.48
N ARG A 254 -12.93 14.54 9.17
CA ARG A 254 -12.05 15.12 10.21
C ARG A 254 -12.81 16.03 11.15
N LEU A 255 -13.68 16.88 10.61
CA LEU A 255 -14.49 17.81 11.40
C LEU A 255 -15.53 17.06 12.24
N TYR A 256 -16.17 16.03 11.67
CA TYR A 256 -17.12 15.18 12.36
C TYR A 256 -16.47 14.31 13.44
N SER A 257 -15.30 13.72 13.16
CA SER A 257 -14.59 12.84 14.11
C SER A 257 -14.12 13.56 15.39
N HIS A 258 -14.08 14.90 15.38
CA HIS A 258 -13.82 15.68 16.59
C HIS A 258 -14.91 15.49 17.67
N SER A 259 -16.15 15.20 17.25
CA SER A 259 -17.25 14.89 18.18
C SER A 259 -17.02 13.58 18.96
N PHE A 260 -16.09 12.73 18.49
CA PHE A 260 -15.68 11.49 19.16
C PHE A 260 -14.42 11.75 19.98
N SER A 261 -14.51 11.60 21.28
CA SER A 261 -13.39 11.82 22.22
C SER A 261 -12.26 10.79 22.08
N THR A 262 -12.36 9.83 21.16
CA THR A 262 -11.49 8.68 21.00
C THR A 262 -10.89 8.60 19.61
N HIS A 263 -9.63 8.14 19.51
CA HIS A 263 -8.98 7.89 18.25
C HIS A 263 -9.63 6.70 17.54
N LEU A 264 -10.30 6.97 16.42
CA LEU A 264 -10.87 5.93 15.56
C LEU A 264 -9.81 4.96 15.06
N SER A 265 -10.12 3.67 15.03
CA SER A 265 -9.28 2.66 14.41
C SER A 265 -9.17 2.89 12.90
N PRO A 266 -8.07 2.51 12.24
CA PRO A 266 -7.94 2.67 10.80
C PRO A 266 -9.09 2.06 9.97
N PRO A 267 -9.61 0.85 10.28
CA PRO A 267 -10.78 0.31 9.59
C PRO A 267 -12.05 1.17 9.78
N ALA A 268 -12.29 1.69 10.99
CA ALA A 268 -13.43 2.58 11.25
C ALA A 268 -13.33 3.89 10.46
N ILE A 269 -12.11 4.40 10.22
CA ILE A 269 -11.87 5.57 9.36
C ILE A 269 -12.25 5.26 7.91
N VAL A 270 -11.89 4.10 7.40
CA VAL A 270 -12.24 3.67 6.03
C VAL A 270 -13.75 3.54 5.87
N GLU A 271 -14.40 2.87 6.81
CA GLU A 271 -15.86 2.70 6.80
C GLU A 271 -16.60 4.05 6.91
N MET A 272 -16.14 4.94 7.78
CA MET A 272 -16.72 6.29 7.86
C MET A 272 -16.57 7.07 6.56
N ASN A 273 -15.41 7.01 5.89
CA ASN A 273 -15.23 7.63 4.58
C ASN A 273 -16.22 7.06 3.55
N ARG A 274 -16.43 5.74 3.55
CA ARG A 274 -17.35 5.05 2.64
C ARG A 274 -18.79 5.51 2.86
N ARG A 275 -19.24 5.56 4.12
CA ARG A 275 -20.59 6.03 4.48
C ARG A 275 -20.83 7.49 4.13
N LEU A 276 -19.85 8.36 4.43
CA LEU A 276 -19.92 9.77 4.06
C LEU A 276 -19.97 9.98 2.54
N LEU A 277 -19.19 9.21 1.81
CA LEU A 277 -19.19 9.24 0.35
C LEU A 277 -20.56 8.80 -0.21
N HIS A 278 -21.10 7.70 0.29
CA HIS A 278 -22.42 7.22 -0.11
C HIS A 278 -23.51 8.26 0.19
N GLY A 279 -23.49 8.86 1.39
CA GLY A 279 -24.40 9.95 1.74
C GLY A 279 -24.28 11.15 0.81
N TYR A 280 -23.05 11.58 0.53
CA TYR A 280 -22.80 12.68 -0.40
C TYR A 280 -23.34 12.38 -1.82
N THR A 281 -23.06 11.19 -2.36
CA THR A 281 -23.51 10.81 -3.71
C THR A 281 -25.02 10.69 -3.82
N THR A 282 -25.70 10.24 -2.75
CA THR A 282 -27.15 10.09 -2.72
C THR A 282 -27.86 11.44 -2.64
N PHE A 283 -27.32 12.37 -1.86
CA PHE A 283 -27.95 13.67 -1.61
C PHE A 283 -27.22 14.84 -2.29
N GLN A 284 -26.41 14.59 -3.31
CA GLN A 284 -25.59 15.61 -3.97
C GLN A 284 -26.40 16.76 -4.58
N ASP A 285 -27.65 16.53 -4.97
CA ASP A 285 -28.53 17.54 -5.58
C ASP A 285 -29.24 18.43 -4.55
N ASN A 286 -29.08 18.15 -3.25
CA ASN A 286 -29.66 18.93 -2.19
C ASN A 286 -28.93 20.28 -2.03
N ALA A 287 -29.65 21.38 -2.06
CA ALA A 287 -29.10 22.74 -1.97
C ALA A 287 -28.28 22.97 -0.68
N ARG A 288 -28.65 22.34 0.45
CA ARG A 288 -27.92 22.42 1.71
C ARG A 288 -26.57 21.74 1.61
N ILE A 289 -26.50 20.57 0.98
CA ILE A 289 -25.27 19.81 0.77
C ILE A 289 -24.34 20.52 -0.21
N GLN A 290 -24.88 21.15 -1.26
CA GLN A 290 -24.09 21.96 -2.18
C GLN A 290 -23.47 23.19 -1.50
N LYS A 291 -24.21 23.89 -0.63
CA LYS A 291 -23.68 24.99 0.17
C LYS A 291 -22.58 24.51 1.12
N LEU A 292 -22.80 23.38 1.80
CA LEU A 292 -21.82 22.78 2.68
C LEU A 292 -20.55 22.35 1.93
N ARG A 293 -20.68 21.79 0.72
CA ARG A 293 -19.54 21.47 -0.15
C ARG A 293 -18.70 22.72 -0.46
N ALA A 294 -19.36 23.80 -0.88
CA ALA A 294 -18.68 25.06 -1.19
C ALA A 294 -17.93 25.62 0.05
N ALA A 295 -18.57 25.61 1.21
CA ALA A 295 -17.96 26.06 2.46
C ALA A 295 -16.76 25.19 2.89
N ILE A 296 -16.84 23.87 2.74
CA ILE A 296 -15.72 22.97 3.02
C ILE A 296 -14.54 23.23 2.08
N LEU A 297 -14.79 23.47 0.79
CA LEU A 297 -13.75 23.77 -0.18
C LEU A 297 -13.09 25.13 0.13
N HIS A 298 -13.86 26.15 0.50
CA HIS A 298 -13.36 27.45 0.95
C HIS A 298 -12.45 27.29 2.19
N TYR A 299 -12.92 26.60 3.21
CA TYR A 299 -12.14 26.30 4.40
C TYR A 299 -10.81 25.60 4.09
N ASN A 300 -10.82 24.61 3.18
CA ASN A 300 -9.59 23.95 2.76
C ASN A 300 -8.64 24.88 2.00
N GLN A 301 -9.17 25.84 1.23
CA GLN A 301 -8.36 26.86 0.55
C GLN A 301 -7.69 27.79 1.56
N GLU A 302 -8.44 28.21 2.59
CA GLU A 302 -7.90 29.02 3.70
C GLU A 302 -6.82 28.28 4.50
N LEU A 303 -7.04 27.00 4.85
CA LEU A 303 -6.01 26.18 5.48
C LEU A 303 -4.72 26.10 4.66
N ARG A 304 -4.83 26.04 3.32
CA ARG A 304 -3.67 26.04 2.43
C ARG A 304 -2.99 27.40 2.39
N SER A 305 -3.72 28.51 2.39
CA SER A 305 -3.16 29.87 2.43
C SER A 305 -2.35 30.11 3.71
N PHE A 306 -2.89 29.67 4.84
CA PHE A 306 -2.19 29.70 6.11
C PHE A 306 -1.10 28.62 6.23
N GLN A 307 -1.09 27.60 5.38
CA GLN A 307 -0.19 26.43 5.46
C GLN A 307 -0.26 25.74 6.85
N ILE A 308 -1.42 25.68 7.45
CA ILE A 308 -1.67 25.08 8.77
C ILE A 308 -2.55 23.84 8.57
N PRO A 309 -2.18 22.67 9.12
CA PRO A 309 -3.05 21.51 9.11
C PRO A 309 -4.21 21.68 10.09
N ASP A 310 -5.39 21.19 9.72
CA ASP A 310 -6.65 21.32 10.46
C ASP A 310 -6.56 20.95 11.96
N HIS A 311 -5.87 19.85 12.30
CA HIS A 311 -5.71 19.39 13.69
C HIS A 311 -4.99 20.41 14.60
N LEU A 312 -4.17 21.30 14.03
CA LEU A 312 -3.51 22.35 14.81
C LEU A 312 -4.41 23.57 15.03
N VAL A 313 -5.39 23.80 14.15
CA VAL A 313 -6.45 24.80 14.35
C VAL A 313 -7.33 24.38 15.52
N GLU A 314 -7.70 23.10 15.57
CA GLU A 314 -8.50 22.48 16.62
C GLU A 314 -7.86 22.58 18.01
N GLN A 315 -6.61 22.14 18.15
CA GLN A 315 -5.90 22.10 19.44
C GLN A 315 -5.82 23.47 20.14
N GLN A 316 -5.95 24.55 19.39
CA GLN A 316 -5.84 25.90 19.91
C GLN A 316 -7.20 26.50 20.32
N HIS A 317 -8.32 25.98 19.79
CA HIS A 317 -9.65 26.53 20.07
C HIS A 317 -10.17 26.15 21.46
N THR A 318 -9.76 25.02 22.01
CA THR A 318 -10.33 24.44 23.25
C THR A 318 -10.02 25.22 24.52
N GLN A 319 -9.15 26.25 24.46
CA GLN A 319 -8.73 27.02 25.63
C GLN A 319 -8.62 28.51 25.30
N GLN A 320 -9.50 29.33 25.89
CA GLN A 320 -9.33 30.79 25.96
C GLN A 320 -8.13 31.11 26.86
N HIS A 321 -6.92 31.10 26.29
CA HIS A 321 -5.71 31.37 27.07
C HIS A 321 -5.31 32.84 27.04
N SER A 322 -4.90 33.37 28.21
CA SER A 322 -4.18 34.63 28.30
C SER A 322 -2.95 34.62 27.35
N LYS A 323 -2.63 35.78 26.74
CA LYS A 323 -1.47 35.94 25.87
C LYS A 323 -0.16 35.46 26.51
N LEU A 324 -0.03 35.62 27.82
CA LEU A 324 1.10 35.12 28.63
C LEU A 324 1.20 33.58 28.58
N HIS A 325 0.09 32.88 28.66
CA HIS A 325 0.07 31.42 28.57
C HIS A 325 0.46 30.93 27.18
N VAL A 326 -0.03 31.60 26.12
CA VAL A 326 0.36 31.31 24.73
C VAL A 326 1.85 31.54 24.52
N LEU A 327 2.40 32.62 25.07
CA LEU A 327 3.85 32.91 25.01
C LEU A 327 4.66 31.83 25.72
N PHE A 328 4.28 31.47 26.96
CA PHE A 328 4.95 30.40 27.71
C PHE A 328 4.92 29.08 26.96
N ARG A 329 3.76 28.71 26.35
CA ARG A 329 3.62 27.52 25.52
C ARG A 329 4.51 27.58 24.27
N LEU A 330 4.59 28.74 23.60
CA LEU A 330 5.47 28.96 22.47
C LEU A 330 6.94 28.76 22.85
N VAL A 331 7.39 29.39 23.94
CA VAL A 331 8.76 29.22 24.45
C VAL A 331 9.04 27.74 24.78
N SER A 332 8.12 27.06 25.48
CA SER A 332 8.24 25.65 25.83
C SER A 332 8.37 24.77 24.57
N VAL A 333 7.58 25.03 23.51
CA VAL A 333 7.67 24.31 22.24
C VAL A 333 9.01 24.58 21.58
N VAL A 334 9.50 25.82 21.52
CA VAL A 334 10.79 26.17 20.93
C VAL A 334 11.95 25.47 21.66
N VAL A 335 11.93 25.48 22.99
CA VAL A 335 12.95 24.78 23.81
C VAL A 335 12.92 23.27 23.54
N ARG A 336 11.72 22.66 23.51
CA ARG A 336 11.59 21.23 23.19
C ARG A 336 12.08 20.90 21.78
N VAL A 337 11.77 21.74 20.79
CA VAL A 337 12.25 21.58 19.41
C VAL A 337 13.78 21.68 19.38
N GLY A 338 14.37 22.65 20.09
CA GLY A 338 15.83 22.77 20.21
C GLY A 338 16.47 21.54 20.84
N PHE A 339 15.90 21.03 21.93
CA PHE A 339 16.38 19.82 22.60
C PHE A 339 16.26 18.56 21.71
N LEU A 340 15.09 18.33 21.10
CA LEU A 340 14.89 17.19 20.18
C LEU A 340 15.77 17.33 18.94
N GLY A 341 15.97 18.56 18.44
CA GLY A 341 16.87 18.84 17.33
C GLY A 341 18.32 18.48 17.67
N ALA A 342 18.79 18.88 18.85
CA ALA A 342 20.14 18.54 19.31
C ALA A 342 20.34 17.01 19.42
N LEU A 343 19.36 16.28 19.95
CA LEU A 343 19.39 14.82 20.01
C LEU A 343 19.34 14.15 18.63
N ALA A 344 18.59 14.72 17.70
CA ALA A 344 18.48 14.20 16.34
C ALA A 344 19.69 14.56 15.44
N LEU A 345 20.45 15.60 15.78
CA LEU A 345 21.47 16.21 14.95
C LEU A 345 22.60 15.22 14.57
N PRO A 346 23.19 14.42 15.49
CA PRO A 346 24.26 13.49 15.12
C PRO A 346 23.80 12.47 14.06
N GLY A 347 22.64 11.87 14.27
CA GLY A 347 22.09 10.91 13.32
C GLY A 347 21.63 11.56 12.01
N SER A 348 21.12 12.78 12.07
CA SER A 348 20.74 13.53 10.86
C SER A 348 21.96 13.86 9.99
N ILE A 349 23.09 14.22 10.58
CA ILE A 349 24.35 14.46 9.85
C ILE A 349 24.86 13.16 9.24
N LEU A 350 24.95 12.09 10.01
CA LEU A 350 25.41 10.79 9.52
C LEU A 350 24.52 10.25 8.38
N PHE A 351 23.22 10.49 8.46
CA PHE A 351 22.24 9.99 7.49
C PHE A 351 21.92 10.99 6.35
N LEU A 352 22.48 12.19 6.41
CA LEU A 352 22.27 13.24 5.39
C LEU A 352 22.50 12.76 3.96
N PRO A 353 23.58 12.00 3.65
CA PRO A 353 23.80 11.49 2.30
C PRO A 353 22.63 10.63 1.80
N VAL A 354 22.04 9.80 2.68
CA VAL A 354 20.87 8.98 2.34
C VAL A 354 19.65 9.83 2.06
N PHE A 355 19.36 10.83 2.90
CA PHE A 355 18.20 11.72 2.71
C PHE A 355 18.30 12.51 1.40
N VAL A 356 19.46 13.09 1.12
CA VAL A 356 19.69 13.87 -0.11
C VAL A 356 19.58 12.96 -1.34
N THR A 357 20.28 11.83 -1.34
CA THR A 357 20.26 10.88 -2.46
C THR A 357 18.86 10.32 -2.69
N ALA A 358 18.16 9.92 -1.63
CA ALA A 358 16.79 9.42 -1.71
C ALA A 358 15.83 10.48 -2.26
N LYS A 359 15.94 11.75 -1.83
CA LYS A 359 15.13 12.85 -2.35
C LYS A 359 15.39 13.09 -3.83
N VAL A 360 16.64 13.18 -4.25
CA VAL A 360 17.01 13.45 -5.66
C VAL A 360 16.58 12.30 -6.57
N ILE A 361 16.89 11.06 -6.18
CA ILE A 361 16.55 9.88 -7.00
C ILE A 361 15.04 9.69 -7.08
N SER A 362 14.32 9.78 -5.94
CA SER A 362 12.87 9.59 -5.93
C SER A 362 12.17 10.65 -6.80
N GLU A 363 12.62 11.90 -6.76
CA GLU A 363 12.05 12.98 -7.57
C GLU A 363 12.35 12.81 -9.08
N ARG A 364 13.58 12.40 -9.43
CA ARG A 364 13.91 12.06 -10.83
C ARG A 364 13.06 10.91 -11.35
N LYS A 365 12.85 9.87 -10.52
CA LYS A 365 12.02 8.71 -10.88
C LYS A 365 10.53 9.06 -10.94
N ARG A 366 10.05 9.95 -10.07
CA ARG A 366 8.68 10.49 -10.13
C ARG A 366 8.43 11.18 -11.46
N LYS A 367 9.32 12.12 -11.85
CA LYS A 367 9.22 12.82 -13.13
C LYS A 367 9.26 11.87 -14.32
N ALA A 368 10.17 10.90 -14.31
CA ALA A 368 10.27 9.89 -15.35
C ALA A 368 9.00 8.99 -15.41
N ALA A 369 8.45 8.61 -14.26
CA ALA A 369 7.23 7.81 -14.20
C ALA A 369 5.99 8.60 -14.66
N LEU A 370 5.94 9.90 -14.37
CA LEU A 370 4.87 10.78 -14.86
C LEU A 370 4.93 10.92 -16.38
N ALA A 371 6.12 11.16 -16.95
CA ALA A 371 6.32 11.27 -18.39
C ALA A 371 6.01 9.95 -19.15
N ALA A 372 6.22 8.80 -18.50
CA ALA A 372 5.99 7.49 -19.10
C ALA A 372 4.56 6.94 -18.90
N SER A 373 3.67 7.66 -18.20
CA SER A 373 2.36 7.14 -17.83
C SER A 373 1.22 8.05 -18.31
N THR A 374 0.22 7.44 -18.92
CA THR A 374 -1.03 8.10 -19.32
C THR A 374 -2.09 8.15 -18.20
N VAL A 375 -1.85 7.46 -17.07
CA VAL A 375 -2.86 7.28 -16.02
C VAL A 375 -2.51 7.96 -14.70
N LYS A 376 -1.24 8.32 -14.48
CA LYS A 376 -0.78 9.01 -13.25
C LYS A 376 -1.03 10.51 -13.34
N ILE A 377 -1.53 11.11 -12.23
CA ILE A 377 -1.76 12.55 -12.13
C ILE A 377 -0.53 13.24 -11.54
N HIS A 378 -0.02 12.76 -10.42
CA HIS A 378 1.14 13.33 -9.70
C HIS A 378 2.28 12.34 -9.49
N ALA A 379 2.08 11.05 -9.76
CA ALA A 379 3.03 9.96 -9.56
C ALA A 379 3.62 9.91 -8.14
N ARG A 380 2.84 10.23 -7.12
CA ARG A 380 3.28 10.24 -5.71
C ARG A 380 3.54 8.85 -5.15
N ASP A 381 2.89 7.84 -5.68
CA ASP A 381 3.06 6.42 -5.36
C ASP A 381 4.51 5.91 -5.57
N VAL A 382 5.24 6.54 -6.49
CA VAL A 382 6.63 6.19 -6.80
C VAL A 382 7.63 6.69 -5.75
N ILE A 383 7.30 7.80 -5.07
CA ILE A 383 8.24 8.51 -4.18
C ILE A 383 8.65 7.64 -2.99
N ALA A 384 7.67 7.07 -2.27
CA ALA A 384 7.92 6.27 -1.07
C ALA A 384 8.75 5.02 -1.40
N THR A 385 8.41 4.31 -2.48
CA THR A 385 9.10 3.11 -2.93
C THR A 385 10.59 3.40 -3.21
N TRP A 386 10.89 4.47 -3.96
CA TRP A 386 12.29 4.80 -4.26
C TRP A 386 13.06 5.30 -3.04
N LYS A 387 12.42 6.02 -2.11
CA LYS A 387 13.06 6.38 -0.83
C LYS A 387 13.45 5.15 -0.03
N ILE A 388 12.58 4.15 0.04
CA ILE A 388 12.85 2.87 0.73
C ILE A 388 13.99 2.13 0.05
N LEU A 389 13.96 1.96 -1.29
CA LEU A 389 14.98 1.24 -2.03
C LEU A 389 16.37 1.88 -1.89
N VAL A 390 16.44 3.22 -1.99
CA VAL A 390 17.70 3.95 -1.79
C VAL A 390 18.19 3.81 -0.35
N GLY A 391 17.30 3.92 0.63
CA GLY A 391 17.63 3.74 2.04
C GLY A 391 18.15 2.34 2.33
N MET A 392 17.49 1.30 1.84
CA MET A 392 17.90 -0.10 2.01
C MET A 392 19.29 -0.41 1.42
N LEU A 393 19.64 0.24 0.31
CA LEU A 393 20.94 0.03 -0.33
C LEU A 393 22.05 0.88 0.32
N LEU A 394 21.79 2.17 0.50
CA LEU A 394 22.83 3.13 0.89
C LEU A 394 23.10 3.13 2.40
N ALA A 395 22.09 2.86 3.25
CA ALA A 395 22.29 2.88 4.70
C ALA A 395 23.27 1.81 5.20
N PRO A 396 23.16 0.53 4.80
CA PRO A 396 24.14 -0.48 5.20
C PRO A 396 25.56 -0.18 4.73
N LEU A 397 25.71 0.36 3.52
CA LEU A 397 27.01 0.75 2.97
C LEU A 397 27.66 1.86 3.80
N LEU A 398 26.88 2.90 4.15
CA LEU A 398 27.37 4.00 4.99
C LEU A 398 27.69 3.53 6.41
N TYR A 399 26.84 2.68 7.01
CA TYR A 399 27.13 2.13 8.33
C TYR A 399 28.42 1.33 8.35
N THR A 400 28.65 0.51 7.32
CA THR A 400 29.89 -0.25 7.17
C THR A 400 31.08 0.71 7.05
N LEU A 401 30.99 1.71 6.19
CA LEU A 401 32.07 2.72 6.02
C LEU A 401 32.36 3.45 7.34
N TYR A 402 31.32 3.98 8.00
CA TYR A 402 31.47 4.71 9.27
C TYR A 402 32.02 3.82 10.39
N SER A 403 31.64 2.53 10.42
CA SER A 403 32.15 1.57 11.41
C SER A 403 33.63 1.29 11.21
N PHE A 404 34.11 1.14 9.97
CA PHE A 404 35.54 0.96 9.69
C PHE A 404 36.36 2.21 10.02
N VAL A 405 35.86 3.39 9.57
CA VAL A 405 36.51 4.68 9.88
C VAL A 405 36.54 4.92 11.39
N GLY A 406 35.43 4.69 12.07
CA GLY A 406 35.34 4.84 13.52
C GLY A 406 36.25 3.88 14.28
N ALA A 407 36.31 2.61 13.89
CA ALA A 407 37.23 1.63 14.48
C ALA A 407 38.70 2.01 14.28
N TYR A 408 39.06 2.52 13.10
CA TYR A 408 40.41 3.04 12.82
C TYR A 408 40.76 4.24 13.72
N LEU A 409 39.82 5.23 13.82
CA LEU A 409 40.02 6.42 14.66
C LEU A 409 40.12 6.08 16.14
N LEU A 410 39.27 5.19 16.65
CA LEU A 410 39.34 4.71 18.04
C LEU A 410 40.70 4.05 18.35
N ARG A 411 41.21 3.25 17.43
CA ARG A 411 42.52 2.62 17.60
C ARG A 411 43.67 3.63 17.57
N LYS A 412 43.58 4.64 16.68
CA LYS A 412 44.64 5.64 16.52
C LYS A 412 44.70 6.65 17.65
N TYR A 413 43.54 7.12 18.15
CA TYR A 413 43.50 8.24 19.11
C TYR A 413 43.14 7.82 20.54
N CYS A 414 42.41 6.71 20.74
CA CYS A 414 41.95 6.29 22.06
C CYS A 414 42.76 5.11 22.61
N ALA A 415 43.83 4.64 21.94
CA ALA A 415 44.66 3.48 22.32
C ALA A 415 43.83 2.27 22.77
N SER A 416 42.66 2.08 22.19
CA SER A 416 41.70 1.04 22.58
C SER A 416 42.26 -0.33 22.23
N SER A 417 42.29 -1.21 23.20
CA SER A 417 42.68 -2.63 23.07
C SER A 417 41.63 -3.49 22.35
N LEU A 418 40.52 -2.89 21.93
CA LEU A 418 39.47 -3.60 21.24
C LEU A 418 39.92 -4.09 19.86
N SER A 419 39.80 -5.40 19.65
CA SER A 419 40.02 -6.00 18.33
C SER A 419 39.06 -5.40 17.27
N LEU A 420 39.55 -5.16 16.05
CA LEU A 420 38.73 -4.66 14.93
C LEU A 420 37.48 -5.49 14.71
N TRP A 421 37.55 -6.82 14.88
CA TRP A 421 36.42 -7.74 14.75
C TRP A 421 35.29 -7.50 15.76
N LYS A 422 35.59 -6.90 16.91
CA LYS A 422 34.60 -6.53 17.94
C LYS A 422 34.15 -5.07 17.77
N ALA A 423 35.07 -4.18 17.40
CA ALA A 423 34.81 -2.75 17.25
C ALA A 423 33.88 -2.43 16.07
N VAL A 424 34.11 -3.07 14.91
CA VAL A 424 33.29 -2.79 13.70
C VAL A 424 31.82 -3.14 13.89
N PRO A 425 31.41 -4.37 14.32
CA PRO A 425 30.00 -4.67 14.52
C PRO A 425 29.35 -3.85 15.64
N LEU A 426 30.10 -3.49 16.69
CA LEU A 426 29.61 -2.62 17.74
C LEU A 426 29.30 -1.21 17.21
N LEU A 427 30.22 -0.61 16.45
CA LEU A 427 30.03 0.69 15.85
C LEU A 427 28.91 0.69 14.80
N TYR A 428 28.76 -0.40 14.04
CA TYR A 428 27.65 -0.58 13.12
C TYR A 428 26.31 -0.52 13.86
N LEU A 429 26.19 -1.24 14.97
CA LEU A 429 24.99 -1.21 15.82
C LEU A 429 24.76 0.19 16.40
N VAL A 430 25.80 0.87 16.85
CA VAL A 430 25.73 2.25 17.36
C VAL A 430 25.24 3.20 16.27
N CYS A 431 25.75 3.11 15.04
CA CYS A 431 25.27 3.92 13.91
C CYS A 431 23.78 3.68 13.63
N ALA A 432 23.34 2.42 13.66
CA ALA A 432 21.94 2.07 13.46
C ALA A 432 21.04 2.65 14.59
N CYS A 433 21.47 2.54 15.84
CA CYS A 433 20.75 3.10 17.00
C CYS A 433 20.68 4.64 16.95
N ILE A 434 21.77 5.31 16.62
CA ILE A 434 21.81 6.78 16.48
C ILE A 434 20.87 7.23 15.36
N THR A 435 20.87 6.54 14.22
CA THR A 435 19.98 6.86 13.09
C THR A 435 18.51 6.62 13.44
N TYR A 436 18.19 5.51 14.09
CA TYR A 436 16.84 5.23 14.56
C TYR A 436 16.35 6.29 15.56
N SER A 437 17.19 6.66 16.52
CA SER A 437 16.90 7.73 17.47
C SER A 437 16.66 9.07 16.77
N ALA A 438 17.49 9.41 15.78
CA ALA A 438 17.31 10.62 14.98
C ALA A 438 15.99 10.64 14.19
N LEU A 439 15.56 9.49 13.64
CA LEU A 439 14.26 9.37 12.99
C LEU A 439 13.10 9.62 13.97
N VAL A 440 13.15 9.01 15.16
CA VAL A 440 12.10 9.17 16.18
C VAL A 440 12.03 10.61 16.71
N PHE A 441 13.18 11.19 17.03
CA PHE A 441 13.24 12.58 17.54
C PHE A 441 12.93 13.59 16.43
N GLY A 442 13.36 13.31 15.20
CA GLY A 442 13.06 14.14 14.03
C GLY A 442 11.56 14.19 13.70
N ASP A 443 10.88 13.05 13.73
CA ASP A 443 9.42 13.00 13.52
C ASP A 443 8.67 13.83 14.58
N ARG A 444 9.00 13.63 15.86
CA ARG A 444 8.41 14.42 16.97
C ARG A 444 8.74 15.90 16.88
N GLY A 445 9.97 16.23 16.52
CA GLY A 445 10.42 17.61 16.32
C GLY A 445 9.68 18.29 15.18
N ALA A 446 9.47 17.61 14.06
CA ALA A 446 8.74 18.13 12.92
C ALA A 446 7.27 18.46 13.25
N ASP A 447 6.61 17.64 14.07
CA ASP A 447 5.23 17.91 14.52
C ASP A 447 5.17 19.13 15.46
N LEU A 448 6.16 19.28 16.35
CA LEU A 448 6.26 20.46 17.21
C LEU A 448 6.58 21.73 16.41
N ILE A 449 7.47 21.67 15.40
CA ILE A 449 7.78 22.82 14.52
C ILE A 449 6.50 23.31 13.82
N ARG A 450 5.66 22.40 13.36
CA ARG A 450 4.37 22.78 12.73
C ARG A 450 3.45 23.52 13.70
N SER A 451 3.50 23.24 14.99
CA SER A 451 2.69 23.91 16.00
C SER A 451 3.17 25.33 16.34
N ILE A 452 4.38 25.72 15.97
CA ILE A 452 4.92 27.08 16.21
C ILE A 452 4.12 28.13 15.46
N LYS A 453 3.77 27.88 14.18
CA LYS A 453 3.08 28.85 13.33
C LYS A 453 1.71 29.28 13.88
N PRO A 454 0.78 28.37 14.23
CA PRO A 454 -0.49 28.75 14.83
C PRO A 454 -0.32 29.47 16.17
N LEU A 455 0.60 29.03 17.04
CA LEU A 455 0.87 29.73 18.31
C LEU A 455 1.36 31.16 18.10
N ARG A 456 2.23 31.39 17.09
CA ARG A 456 2.68 32.74 16.73
C ARG A 456 1.54 33.60 16.19
N LEU A 457 0.66 33.07 15.36
CA LEU A 457 -0.50 33.79 14.83
C LEU A 457 -1.48 34.21 15.96
N MET A 458 -1.70 33.32 16.93
CA MET A 458 -2.49 33.64 18.11
C MET A 458 -1.87 34.77 18.97
N LEU A 459 -0.55 34.71 19.18
CA LEU A 459 0.16 35.72 19.97
C LEU A 459 0.06 37.10 19.34
N VAL A 460 0.19 37.18 18.02
CA VAL A 460 0.07 38.43 17.24
C VAL A 460 -1.38 38.92 17.15
N GLY A 461 -2.37 38.05 17.47
CA GLY A 461 -3.79 38.41 17.36
C GLY A 461 -4.27 38.54 15.91
N ASN A 462 -3.83 37.65 15.04
CA ASN A 462 -4.22 37.67 13.62
C ASN A 462 -5.72 37.37 13.48
N LYS A 463 -6.49 38.36 12.99
CA LYS A 463 -7.95 38.27 12.81
C LYS A 463 -8.31 37.09 11.87
N GLY A 464 -7.65 36.96 10.74
CA GLY A 464 -7.94 35.88 9.78
C GLY A 464 -7.73 34.48 10.36
N PHE A 465 -6.82 34.31 11.34
CA PHE A 465 -6.68 33.02 12.02
C PHE A 465 -7.81 32.78 13.02
N ALA A 466 -8.31 33.84 13.71
CA ALA A 466 -9.48 33.74 14.58
C ALA A 466 -10.75 33.43 13.78
N ASP A 467 -10.92 34.08 12.62
CA ASP A 467 -12.04 33.82 11.69
C ASP A 467 -12.01 32.37 11.19
N LEU A 468 -10.84 31.84 10.84
CA LEU A 468 -10.65 30.45 10.46
C LEU A 468 -11.02 29.46 11.58
N GLN A 469 -10.73 29.79 12.84
CA GLN A 469 -11.15 28.99 13.99
C GLN A 469 -12.66 28.98 14.18
N LEU A 470 -13.29 30.13 14.01
CA LEU A 470 -14.75 30.26 14.07
C LEU A 470 -15.42 29.50 12.93
N GLU A 471 -14.94 29.68 11.69
CA GLU A 471 -15.43 28.95 10.51
C GLU A 471 -15.34 27.43 10.71
N ARG A 472 -14.20 26.94 11.25
CA ARG A 472 -14.04 25.52 11.59
C ARG A 472 -15.12 25.01 12.54
N THR A 473 -15.44 25.79 13.56
CA THR A 473 -16.43 25.39 14.58
C THR A 473 -17.84 25.37 14.00
N LEU A 474 -18.19 26.37 13.21
CA LEU A 474 -19.48 26.46 12.51
C LEU A 474 -19.65 25.31 11.51
N LEU A 475 -18.61 25.04 10.72
CA LEU A 475 -18.62 23.92 9.77
C LEU A 475 -18.73 22.56 10.49
N ALA A 476 -18.03 22.34 11.60
CA ALA A 476 -18.14 21.11 12.37
C ALA A 476 -19.56 20.90 12.92
N GLY A 477 -20.21 21.97 13.37
CA GLY A 477 -21.61 21.96 13.80
C GLY A 477 -22.57 21.64 12.66
N GLU A 478 -22.41 22.31 11.50
CA GLU A 478 -23.24 22.10 10.32
C GLU A 478 -23.08 20.67 9.77
N ILE A 479 -21.84 20.16 9.65
CA ILE A 479 -21.57 18.79 9.22
C ILE A 479 -22.24 17.79 10.17
N THR A 480 -22.12 18.02 11.48
CA THR A 480 -22.76 17.14 12.48
C THR A 480 -24.28 17.16 12.36
N SER A 481 -24.87 18.34 12.14
CA SER A 481 -26.31 18.48 11.89
C SER A 481 -26.77 17.72 10.64
N VAL A 482 -26.08 17.91 9.52
CA VAL A 482 -26.37 17.22 8.25
C VAL A 482 -26.24 15.70 8.39
N ILE A 483 -25.18 15.22 9.04
CA ILE A 483 -24.99 13.79 9.23
C ILE A 483 -26.07 13.18 10.14
N ASN A 484 -26.47 13.89 11.20
CA ASN A 484 -27.53 13.41 12.09
C ASN A 484 -28.92 13.42 11.44
N GLU A 485 -29.16 14.30 10.49
CA GLU A 485 -30.45 14.40 9.77
C GLU A 485 -30.56 13.36 8.65
N TYR A 486 -29.52 13.21 7.82
CA TYR A 486 -29.56 12.33 6.63
C TYR A 486 -29.01 10.93 6.91
N GLY A 487 -28.15 10.77 7.92
CA GLY A 487 -27.52 9.50 8.26
C GLY A 487 -28.53 8.37 8.56
N PRO A 488 -29.55 8.61 9.42
CA PRO A 488 -30.57 7.60 9.72
C PRO A 488 -31.41 7.19 8.50
N GLN A 489 -31.53 8.03 7.49
CA GLN A 489 -32.28 7.73 6.27
C GLN A 489 -31.56 6.71 5.37
N LEU A 490 -30.23 6.64 5.45
CA LEU A 490 -29.42 5.72 4.66
C LEU A 490 -29.04 4.45 5.43
N TYR A 491 -28.86 4.57 6.74
CA TYR A 491 -28.37 3.51 7.60
C TYR A 491 -29.25 3.41 8.84
N ALA A 492 -30.04 2.35 8.93
CA ALA A 492 -30.92 2.10 10.10
C ALA A 492 -30.11 2.01 11.42
N ASP A 493 -28.86 1.55 11.32
CA ASP A 493 -27.92 1.42 12.45
C ASP A 493 -27.15 2.73 12.74
N PHE A 494 -27.52 3.84 12.08
CA PHE A 494 -26.86 5.12 12.26
C PHE A 494 -27.26 5.76 13.59
N ASN A 495 -26.75 5.21 14.69
CA ASN A 495 -26.89 5.79 16.00
C ASN A 495 -25.48 6.17 16.48
N LEU A 496 -25.26 7.43 16.84
CA LEU A 496 -24.01 7.91 17.46
C LEU A 496 -23.61 7.07 18.68
N ARG A 497 -24.62 6.48 19.38
CA ARG A 497 -24.41 5.52 20.47
C ARG A 497 -23.87 4.18 19.96
N SER A 498 -24.37 3.68 18.85
CA SER A 498 -23.92 2.40 18.26
C SER A 498 -22.45 2.41 17.86
N TYR A 499 -21.93 3.53 17.37
CA TYR A 499 -20.47 3.67 17.11
C TYR A 499 -19.63 3.71 18.39
N LYS A 500 -20.13 4.37 19.46
CA LYS A 500 -19.49 4.37 20.77
C LYS A 500 -19.57 2.99 21.41
N ASP A 501 -20.71 2.34 21.30
CA ASP A 501 -20.95 1.01 21.88
C ASP A 501 -20.16 -0.07 21.10
N ALA A 502 -20.10 -0.01 19.78
CA ALA A 502 -19.27 -0.89 18.97
C ALA A 502 -17.76 -0.68 19.21
N GLU A 503 -17.33 0.55 19.45
CA GLU A 503 -15.94 0.84 19.80
C GLU A 503 -15.63 0.46 21.26
N GLN A 504 -16.58 0.61 22.17
CA GLN A 504 -16.46 0.09 23.54
C GLN A 504 -16.42 -1.43 23.55
N LEU A 505 -17.32 -2.10 22.83
CA LEU A 505 -17.31 -3.56 22.66
C LEU A 505 -16.05 -4.06 21.99
N ALA A 506 -15.53 -3.34 20.97
CA ALA A 506 -14.26 -3.67 20.35
C ALA A 506 -13.05 -3.43 21.28
N ARG A 507 -13.13 -2.45 22.18
CA ARG A 507 -12.14 -2.23 23.25
C ARG A 507 -12.25 -3.31 24.32
N GLU A 508 -13.44 -3.63 24.78
CA GLU A 508 -13.66 -4.68 25.77
C GLU A 508 -13.24 -6.04 25.23
N ALA A 509 -13.53 -6.35 23.96
CA ALA A 509 -13.01 -7.54 23.28
C ALA A 509 -11.49 -7.52 23.12
N LYS A 510 -10.88 -6.36 22.87
CA LYS A 510 -9.42 -6.22 22.81
C LYS A 510 -8.79 -6.32 24.20
N TYR A 511 -9.42 -5.79 25.23
CA TYR A 511 -8.96 -5.95 26.63
C TYR A 511 -9.11 -7.38 27.10
N ALA A 512 -10.22 -8.06 26.77
CA ALA A 512 -10.38 -9.48 27.05
C ALA A 512 -9.29 -10.32 26.36
N THR A 513 -8.98 -10.04 25.09
CA THR A 513 -7.89 -10.71 24.37
C THR A 513 -6.50 -10.29 24.85
N GLU A 514 -6.29 -9.05 25.33
CA GLU A 514 -5.02 -8.65 25.94
C GLU A 514 -4.81 -9.28 27.32
N ASP A 515 -5.83 -9.39 28.13
CA ASP A 515 -5.77 -10.08 29.43
C ASP A 515 -5.52 -11.58 29.23
N GLU A 516 -6.24 -12.24 28.33
CA GLU A 516 -5.97 -13.63 27.95
C GLU A 516 -4.59 -13.80 27.31
N TYR A 517 -4.12 -12.84 26.50
CA TYR A 517 -2.78 -12.84 25.92
C TYR A 517 -1.70 -12.66 26.97
N GLU A 518 -1.87 -11.75 27.93
CA GLU A 518 -0.92 -11.53 29.04
C GLU A 518 -0.95 -12.73 30.02
N GLU A 519 -2.10 -13.36 30.25
CA GLU A 519 -2.19 -14.60 31.00
C GLU A 519 -1.48 -15.75 30.29
N ALA A 520 -1.73 -15.94 28.99
CA ALA A 520 -1.06 -16.97 28.17
C ALA A 520 0.46 -16.72 28.10
N LYS A 521 0.89 -15.48 27.97
CA LYS A 521 2.31 -15.06 28.00
C LYS A 521 2.95 -15.34 29.36
N THR A 522 2.23 -15.07 30.45
CA THR A 522 2.68 -15.34 31.81
C THR A 522 2.80 -16.85 32.06
N GLN A 523 1.88 -17.66 31.57
CA GLN A 523 1.94 -19.12 31.63
C GLN A 523 3.12 -19.66 30.80
N ARG A 524 3.36 -19.14 29.59
CA ARG A 524 4.53 -19.50 28.76
C ARG A 524 5.85 -19.18 29.44
N LEU A 525 5.93 -18.01 30.11
CA LEU A 525 7.11 -17.63 30.89
C LEU A 525 7.31 -18.52 32.12
N ARG A 526 6.24 -18.90 32.82
CA ARG A 526 6.30 -19.86 33.94
C ARG A 526 6.75 -21.25 33.47
N ARG A 527 6.24 -21.77 32.34
CA ARG A 527 6.67 -23.03 31.73
C ARG A 527 8.14 -22.96 31.27
N ARG A 528 8.61 -21.86 30.66
CA ARG A 528 10.03 -21.66 30.29
C ARG A 528 10.94 -21.63 31.52
N ARG A 529 10.53 -20.96 32.61
CA ARG A 529 11.29 -20.94 33.88
C ARG A 529 11.35 -22.32 34.53
N ALA A 530 10.25 -23.07 34.52
CA ALA A 530 10.18 -24.43 35.01
C ALA A 530 11.09 -25.37 34.20
N ARG A 531 11.06 -25.31 32.86
CA ARG A 531 11.95 -26.07 31.98
C ARG A 531 13.44 -25.72 32.19
N ARG A 532 13.78 -24.43 32.37
CA ARG A 532 15.15 -24.02 32.72
C ARG A 532 15.60 -24.50 34.10
N LYS A 533 14.69 -24.54 35.08
CA LYS A 533 14.99 -25.11 36.39
C LYS A 533 15.19 -26.63 36.31
N ALA A 534 14.36 -27.34 35.55
CA ALA A 534 14.47 -28.77 35.29
C ALA A 534 15.79 -29.10 34.56
N ALA A 535 16.11 -28.35 33.50
CA ALA A 535 17.39 -28.53 32.79
C ALA A 535 18.61 -28.23 33.64
N LYS A 536 18.56 -27.20 34.52
CA LYS A 536 19.64 -26.95 35.51
C LYS A 536 19.74 -28.04 36.57
N LYS A 537 18.62 -28.70 36.94
CA LYS A 537 18.63 -29.83 37.87
C LYS A 537 19.19 -31.07 37.21
N ALA A 538 18.88 -31.30 35.91
CA ALA A 538 19.42 -32.40 35.12
C ALA A 538 20.93 -32.22 34.78
N ALA A 539 21.40 -30.98 34.69
CA ALA A 539 22.80 -30.65 34.39
C ALA A 539 23.71 -30.57 35.65
N ARG A 540 23.20 -30.89 36.84
CA ARG A 540 24.08 -31.03 38.01
C ARG A 540 24.91 -32.31 37.85
N PRO A 541 26.26 -32.24 37.95
CA PRO A 541 27.08 -33.42 37.89
C PRO A 541 26.72 -34.33 39.06
N ILE A 542 26.39 -35.58 38.76
CA ILE A 542 26.19 -36.63 39.74
C ILE A 542 27.51 -36.78 40.48
N LYS A 543 27.52 -36.49 41.78
CA LYS A 543 28.66 -36.82 42.63
C LYS A 543 28.83 -38.33 42.60
N VAL A 544 29.93 -38.79 42.02
CA VAL A 544 30.37 -40.20 42.06
C VAL A 544 30.62 -40.54 43.54
N GLY A 545 29.71 -41.27 44.18
CA GLY A 545 29.87 -41.66 45.57
C GLY A 545 28.69 -42.37 46.24
N GLU A 546 27.53 -42.54 45.59
CA GLU A 546 26.47 -43.37 46.19
C GLU A 546 25.83 -44.24 45.10
N VAL A 547 26.29 -45.51 45.05
CA VAL A 547 25.63 -46.59 44.31
C VAL A 547 24.72 -47.28 45.29
N PRO A 548 23.39 -47.27 45.16
CA PRO A 548 22.53 -48.15 45.90
C PRO A 548 22.63 -49.55 45.30
N ILE A 549 22.95 -50.54 46.13
CA ILE A 549 22.94 -51.96 45.83
C ILE A 549 21.47 -52.34 45.51
N LEU A 550 21.24 -52.84 44.28
CA LEU A 550 19.98 -53.46 43.88
C LEU A 550 19.81 -54.80 44.59
N GLN A 551 18.79 -54.91 45.42
CA GLN A 551 18.22 -56.18 45.86
C GLN A 551 17.21 -56.64 44.81
N ASP A 552 17.40 -57.86 44.32
CA ASP A 552 16.49 -58.59 43.47
C ASP A 552 15.18 -58.82 44.17
N ASP A 553 14.06 -58.36 43.55
CA ASP A 553 12.77 -58.99 43.71
C ASP A 553 12.05 -59.11 42.36
N SER A 554 11.97 -60.33 41.95
CA SER A 554 11.29 -60.82 40.78
C SER A 554 9.75 -60.66 40.91
N SER A 555 9.17 -59.85 40.06
CA SER A 555 7.81 -60.11 39.58
C SER A 555 7.49 -59.34 38.28
N SER A 556 7.11 -60.12 37.33
CA SER A 556 6.71 -59.82 35.97
C SER A 556 5.62 -58.75 35.83
N SER A 557 5.86 -57.75 35.00
CA SER A 557 4.83 -57.22 34.10
C SER A 557 5.47 -56.31 33.03
N GLY A 558 5.17 -56.63 31.77
CA GLY A 558 5.75 -56.03 30.61
C GLY A 558 5.46 -54.53 30.49
N LEU A 559 6.48 -53.78 30.20
CA LEU A 559 6.36 -52.39 29.77
C LEU A 559 6.97 -52.29 28.37
N GLY A 560 6.06 -52.09 27.42
CA GLY A 560 6.42 -51.73 26.05
C GLY A 560 7.23 -50.45 26.03
N LEU A 561 8.40 -50.55 25.44
CA LEU A 561 9.16 -49.40 25.05
C LEU A 561 8.43 -48.68 23.93
N SER A 562 7.75 -47.58 24.24
CA SER A 562 7.31 -46.63 23.24
C SER A 562 8.46 -45.66 22.92
N SER A 563 8.98 -45.78 21.73
CA SER A 563 9.90 -44.83 21.11
C SER A 563 9.16 -43.52 20.86
N SER A 564 9.28 -42.54 21.74
CA SER A 564 8.70 -41.21 21.59
C SER A 564 9.71 -40.10 21.86
N SER A 565 10.87 -40.15 21.20
CA SER A 565 11.89 -39.10 21.35
C SER A 565 12.28 -38.38 20.07
N SER A 566 11.66 -38.69 18.93
CA SER A 566 11.98 -38.02 17.65
C SER A 566 10.90 -37.06 17.12
N SER A 567 9.67 -37.10 17.66
CA SER A 567 8.58 -36.22 17.20
C SER A 567 8.45 -34.89 17.98
N GLU A 568 9.10 -34.74 19.13
CA GLU A 568 9.04 -33.48 19.92
C GLU A 568 10.05 -32.41 19.51
N VAL A 569 11.00 -32.71 18.62
CA VAL A 569 12.00 -31.72 18.15
C VAL A 569 11.53 -31.04 16.87
N GLU A 570 10.71 -31.71 16.05
CA GLU A 570 10.14 -31.10 14.83
C GLU A 570 8.97 -30.14 15.12
N SER A 571 8.24 -30.33 16.23
CA SER A 571 7.17 -29.42 16.63
C SER A 571 7.67 -28.07 17.22
N LEU A 572 8.94 -27.92 17.49
CA LEU A 572 9.54 -26.71 18.07
C LEU A 572 10.04 -25.71 17.03
N VAL A 573 10.08 -26.09 15.75
CA VAL A 573 10.51 -25.21 14.65
C VAL A 573 9.30 -24.60 13.91
N SER A 574 8.12 -25.21 14.03
CA SER A 574 6.89 -24.71 13.38
C SER A 574 6.11 -23.66 14.19
N ASP A 575 6.43 -23.42 15.46
CA ASP A 575 5.72 -22.47 16.33
C ASP A 575 6.22 -21.02 16.26
N SER A 576 6.98 -20.64 15.23
CA SER A 576 7.42 -19.26 15.02
C SER A 576 6.53 -18.44 14.07
N GLU A 577 5.57 -19.07 13.39
CA GLU A 577 4.53 -18.40 12.63
C GLU A 577 3.24 -18.43 13.46
N GLY A 578 2.92 -17.28 14.08
CA GLY A 578 1.74 -17.13 14.92
C GLY A 578 0.45 -17.24 14.10
N GLU A 579 -0.18 -18.38 14.09
CA GLU A 579 -1.59 -18.46 13.74
C GLU A 579 -2.42 -17.63 14.73
N PRO A 580 -3.37 -16.81 14.26
CA PRO A 580 -4.30 -16.12 15.15
C PRO A 580 -5.17 -17.15 15.87
N GLY A 581 -5.23 -17.07 17.20
CA GLY A 581 -5.99 -17.99 18.05
C GLY A 581 -7.48 -18.06 17.69
N PRO A 582 -8.18 -19.13 18.08
CA PRO A 582 -9.57 -19.43 17.70
C PRO A 582 -10.57 -18.29 17.99
N GLY A 583 -10.34 -17.43 18.97
CA GLY A 583 -11.21 -16.29 19.27
C GLY A 583 -11.18 -15.15 18.24
N PHE A 584 -10.15 -15.08 17.39
CA PHE A 584 -10.12 -14.10 16.31
C PHE A 584 -10.94 -14.55 15.09
N ARG A 585 -11.02 -15.86 14.84
CA ARG A 585 -11.89 -16.42 13.80
C ARG A 585 -13.36 -16.25 14.16
N ASP A 586 -13.72 -16.49 15.43
CA ASP A 586 -15.12 -16.39 15.88
C ASP A 586 -15.64 -14.96 15.91
N SER A 587 -14.83 -13.98 16.28
CA SER A 587 -15.22 -12.56 16.22
C SER A 587 -15.31 -12.01 14.80
N LEU A 588 -14.49 -12.51 13.86
CA LEU A 588 -14.59 -12.17 12.44
C LEU A 588 -15.78 -12.85 11.77
N SER A 589 -16.12 -14.11 12.14
CA SER A 589 -17.31 -14.79 11.63
C SER A 589 -18.60 -14.11 12.11
N LEU A 590 -18.67 -13.69 13.36
CA LEU A 590 -19.83 -12.98 13.93
C LEU A 590 -20.06 -11.60 13.28
N VAL A 591 -19.00 -10.88 12.93
CA VAL A 591 -19.07 -9.63 12.16
C VAL A 591 -19.41 -9.92 10.69
N HIS A 592 -18.90 -11.01 10.15
CA HIS A 592 -19.15 -11.45 8.78
C HIS A 592 -20.61 -11.88 8.59
N ASP A 593 -21.14 -12.69 9.51
CA ASP A 593 -22.54 -13.15 9.47
C ASP A 593 -23.54 -12.00 9.63
N LYS A 594 -23.25 -11.02 10.48
CA LYS A 594 -24.08 -9.80 10.59
C LYS A 594 -24.04 -8.93 9.33
N ILE A 595 -22.91 -8.88 8.61
CA ILE A 595 -22.79 -8.14 7.33
C ILE A 595 -23.53 -8.90 6.21
N ILE A 596 -23.45 -10.22 6.18
CA ILE A 596 -24.18 -11.07 5.21
C ILE A 596 -25.67 -10.98 5.44
N ASP A 597 -26.16 -11.06 6.68
CA ASP A 597 -27.58 -10.92 7.02
C ASP A 597 -28.13 -9.52 6.68
N SER A 598 -27.33 -8.48 6.88
CA SER A 598 -27.72 -7.12 6.48
C SER A 598 -27.79 -6.95 4.96
N ASN A 599 -26.92 -7.63 4.22
CA ASN A 599 -26.94 -7.60 2.75
C ASN A 599 -28.01 -8.51 2.15
N ARG A 600 -28.37 -9.63 2.82
CA ARG A 600 -29.46 -10.51 2.39
C ARG A 600 -30.83 -9.85 2.55
N ARG A 601 -31.07 -9.12 3.64
CA ARG A 601 -32.29 -8.30 3.86
C ARG A 601 -32.41 -7.08 2.94
N ARG A 602 -31.39 -6.78 2.15
CA ARG A 602 -31.41 -5.72 1.14
C ARG A 602 -31.64 -6.24 -0.28
N ALA A 603 -31.56 -7.53 -0.48
CA ALA A 603 -31.78 -8.19 -1.77
C ALA A 603 -33.24 -8.76 -1.87
N GLU A 604 -33.94 -8.84 -0.74
CA GLU A 604 -35.40 -9.02 -0.63
C GLU A 604 -36.09 -7.64 -0.48
#